data_ba451e9568bd3bf1c4d3ec023976e421
#
_entry.id   ba451e9568bd3bf1c4d3ec023976e421
#
_cell.length_a   1.000
_cell.length_b   1.000
_cell.length_c   1.000
_cell.angle_alpha   90.00
_cell.angle_beta   90.00
_cell.angle_gamma   90.00
#
_symmetry.space_group_name_H-M   'P 1'
#
loop_
_entity.id
_entity.type
_entity.pdbx_description
1 polymer ?
#
loop_
_entity_poly.entity_id
_entity_poly.type
_entity_poly.pdbx_seq_one_letter_code
_entity_poly.pdbx_strand_id
1 'polypeptide(L)'
;AIFLVGDIFDFWFEYRRVVPKGFVRTLGKLAELTDRGVRVVFFTGNHDMWVGDYLARECGLEIHTSPEVMTLSGKKVFIAHGDNMKIDGQPMLKFLNRIFRSRTLRWLFSWGVHPDWALRFGHWWSGRSRKGHGEEAARGASLTEPYTGSSEPHTEPLVEYAREYSRTHAVDLFVFGHMHFPRDCREGRLHVVN
;
A
#
# COMPACT_ATOMS: atom_id res chain seq x y z
N ALA A 1 -13.33 -3.27 -12.87
CA ALA A 1 -11.96 -3.26 -12.41
C ALA A 1 -11.91 -3.44 -10.89
N ILE A 2 -10.82 -4.02 -10.40
CA ILE A 2 -10.52 -4.15 -8.96
C ILE A 2 -9.21 -3.40 -8.71
N PHE A 3 -9.15 -2.61 -7.64
CA PHE A 3 -7.95 -1.90 -7.23
C PHE A 3 -7.48 -2.47 -5.88
N LEU A 4 -6.27 -3.00 -5.86
CA LEU A 4 -5.59 -3.50 -4.66
C LEU A 4 -4.58 -2.44 -4.23
N VAL A 5 -4.81 -1.81 -3.07
CA VAL A 5 -4.10 -0.59 -2.66
C VAL A 5 -2.97 -0.90 -1.67
N GLY A 6 -2.13 -1.86 -2.03
CA GLY A 6 -0.95 -2.27 -1.28
C GLY A 6 -1.23 -3.15 -0.07
N ASP A 7 -0.17 -3.76 0.46
CA ASP A 7 -0.18 -4.64 1.64
C ASP A 7 -1.20 -5.81 1.55
N ILE A 8 -1.39 -6.32 0.31
CA ILE A 8 -2.25 -7.49 0.06
C ILE A 8 -1.59 -8.76 0.61
N PHE A 9 -0.29 -8.76 0.67
CA PHE A 9 0.51 -9.84 1.24
C PHE A 9 1.22 -9.35 2.51
N ASP A 10 1.23 -10.19 3.55
CA ASP A 10 1.96 -9.89 4.79
C ASP A 10 3.44 -9.55 4.56
N PHE A 11 4.03 -10.22 3.59
CA PHE A 11 5.37 -9.95 3.09
C PHE A 11 5.53 -10.61 1.73
N TRP A 12 5.92 -9.82 0.72
CA TRP A 12 6.17 -10.32 -0.62
C TRP A 12 7.55 -9.90 -1.10
N PHE A 13 8.36 -10.90 -1.46
CA PHE A 13 9.69 -10.70 -2.06
C PHE A 13 9.88 -11.69 -3.20
N GLU A 14 10.08 -11.18 -4.40
CA GLU A 14 10.39 -12.01 -5.58
C GLU A 14 11.89 -12.20 -5.75
N TYR A 15 12.31 -13.44 -5.65
CA TYR A 15 13.62 -13.89 -6.12
C TYR A 15 13.57 -14.24 -7.61
N ARG A 16 14.74 -14.44 -8.22
CA ARG A 16 14.82 -14.81 -9.65
C ARG A 16 14.01 -16.06 -10.02
N ARG A 17 13.88 -17.04 -9.13
CA ARG A 17 13.25 -18.34 -9.37
C ARG A 17 12.34 -18.81 -8.25
N VAL A 18 12.12 -17.99 -7.24
CA VAL A 18 11.34 -18.36 -6.06
C VAL A 18 10.46 -17.20 -5.63
N VAL A 19 9.22 -17.51 -5.31
CA VAL A 19 8.25 -16.59 -4.70
C VAL A 19 7.81 -17.12 -3.34
N PRO A 20 7.26 -16.28 -2.45
CA PRO A 20 6.74 -16.73 -1.17
C PRO A 20 5.64 -17.78 -1.34
N LYS A 21 5.72 -18.85 -0.56
CA LYS A 21 4.66 -19.87 -0.50
C LYS A 21 3.54 -19.44 0.45
N GLY A 22 2.38 -20.06 0.32
CA GLY A 22 1.23 -19.84 1.23
C GLY A 22 0.09 -19.02 0.62
N PHE A 23 0.33 -18.36 -0.52
CA PHE A 23 -0.66 -17.49 -1.16
C PHE A 23 -1.38 -18.12 -2.36
N VAL A 24 -1.26 -19.41 -2.58
CA VAL A 24 -1.74 -20.10 -3.80
C VAL A 24 -3.23 -19.86 -4.08
N ARG A 25 -4.07 -19.81 -3.03
CA ARG A 25 -5.52 -19.55 -3.21
C ARG A 25 -5.80 -18.12 -3.63
N THR A 26 -5.11 -17.15 -3.03
CA THR A 26 -5.21 -15.73 -3.40
C THR A 26 -4.73 -15.51 -4.82
N LEU A 27 -3.55 -16.04 -5.17
CA LEU A 27 -2.99 -15.96 -6.52
C LEU A 27 -3.91 -16.62 -7.55
N GLY A 28 -4.42 -17.82 -7.26
CA GLY A 28 -5.37 -18.51 -8.13
C GLY A 28 -6.67 -17.74 -8.34
N LYS A 29 -7.16 -17.03 -7.29
CA LYS A 29 -8.35 -16.19 -7.43
C LYS A 29 -8.08 -14.93 -8.25
N LEU A 30 -6.91 -14.32 -8.11
CA LEU A 30 -6.50 -13.17 -8.91
C LEU A 30 -6.36 -13.56 -10.39
N ALA A 31 -5.70 -14.69 -10.67
CA ALA A 31 -5.57 -15.23 -12.02
C ALA A 31 -6.96 -15.54 -12.64
N GLU A 32 -7.84 -16.22 -11.90
CA GLU A 32 -9.22 -16.48 -12.36
C GLU A 32 -9.96 -15.20 -12.74
N LEU A 33 -9.81 -14.12 -11.94
CA LEU A 33 -10.47 -12.85 -12.23
C LEU A 33 -9.95 -12.23 -13.52
N THR A 34 -8.63 -12.19 -13.71
CA THR A 34 -8.01 -11.64 -14.92
C THR A 34 -8.31 -12.48 -16.16
N ASP A 35 -8.31 -13.82 -16.05
CA ASP A 35 -8.72 -14.73 -17.12
C ASP A 35 -10.17 -14.51 -17.56
N ARG A 36 -11.02 -14.06 -16.64
CA ARG A 36 -12.42 -13.68 -16.91
C ARG A 36 -12.57 -12.25 -17.44
N GLY A 37 -11.47 -11.58 -17.75
CA GLY A 37 -11.44 -10.21 -18.29
C GLY A 37 -11.65 -9.10 -17.25
N VAL A 38 -11.56 -9.41 -15.95
CA VAL A 38 -11.58 -8.37 -14.91
C VAL A 38 -10.22 -7.71 -14.83
N ARG A 39 -10.15 -6.41 -15.10
CA ARG A 39 -8.94 -5.63 -14.89
C ARG A 39 -8.62 -5.57 -13.39
N VAL A 40 -7.47 -6.10 -12.97
CA VAL A 40 -6.98 -6.07 -11.59
C VAL A 40 -5.72 -5.20 -11.54
N VAL A 41 -5.81 -4.08 -10.84
CA VAL A 41 -4.75 -3.09 -10.69
C VAL A 41 -4.17 -3.19 -9.29
N PHE A 42 -2.87 -3.39 -9.19
CA PHE A 42 -2.17 -3.58 -7.91
C PHE A 42 -1.18 -2.44 -7.68
N PHE A 43 -1.41 -1.65 -6.64
CA PHE A 43 -0.45 -0.69 -6.12
C PHE A 43 0.37 -1.35 -5.03
N THR A 44 1.70 -1.22 -5.07
CA THR A 44 2.55 -1.80 -4.04
C THR A 44 2.50 -1.01 -2.74
N GLY A 45 2.42 -1.71 -1.61
CA GLY A 45 2.60 -1.15 -0.27
C GLY A 45 4.00 -1.41 0.29
N ASN A 46 4.18 -1.16 1.57
CA ASN A 46 5.48 -1.38 2.23
C ASN A 46 5.77 -2.85 2.54
N HIS A 47 4.76 -3.71 2.64
CA HIS A 47 4.90 -5.15 2.84
C HIS A 47 5.13 -5.92 1.54
N ASP A 48 4.67 -5.38 0.42
CA ASP A 48 4.78 -6.00 -0.90
C ASP A 48 5.48 -5.10 -1.94
N MET A 49 6.35 -4.20 -1.46
CA MET A 49 7.12 -3.28 -2.33
C MET A 49 8.11 -4.00 -3.26
N TRP A 50 8.45 -5.24 -2.98
CA TRP A 50 9.40 -6.03 -3.75
C TRP A 50 8.74 -7.01 -4.72
N VAL A 51 7.54 -6.68 -5.15
CA VAL A 51 6.89 -7.26 -6.32
C VAL A 51 7.77 -7.00 -7.55
N GLY A 52 8.01 -8.04 -8.33
CA GLY A 52 8.68 -8.00 -9.61
C GLY A 52 7.69 -8.12 -10.77
N ASP A 53 7.91 -9.11 -11.64
CA ASP A 53 7.05 -9.38 -12.79
C ASP A 53 6.17 -10.63 -12.63
N TYR A 54 6.33 -11.38 -11.55
CA TYR A 54 5.60 -12.64 -11.34
C TYR A 54 4.09 -12.44 -11.31
N LEU A 55 3.59 -11.50 -10.51
CA LEU A 55 2.15 -11.25 -10.40
C LEU A 55 1.55 -10.74 -11.72
N ALA A 56 2.30 -9.95 -12.48
CA ALA A 56 1.85 -9.50 -13.79
C ALA A 56 1.80 -10.66 -14.80
N ARG A 57 2.83 -11.52 -14.82
CA ARG A 57 2.94 -12.60 -15.80
C ARG A 57 2.06 -13.81 -15.49
N GLU A 58 1.98 -14.20 -14.21
CA GLU A 58 1.27 -15.41 -13.80
C GLU A 58 -0.19 -15.15 -13.42
N CYS A 59 -0.49 -13.93 -12.94
CA CYS A 59 -1.83 -13.59 -12.51
C CYS A 59 -2.49 -12.47 -13.35
N GLY A 60 -1.80 -11.93 -14.37
CA GLY A 60 -2.34 -10.91 -15.26
C GLY A 60 -2.60 -9.55 -14.59
N LEU A 61 -1.93 -9.24 -13.48
CA LEU A 61 -2.13 -7.99 -12.75
C LEU A 61 -1.40 -6.83 -13.41
N GLU A 62 -2.02 -5.66 -13.37
CA GLU A 62 -1.38 -4.38 -13.70
C GLU A 62 -0.69 -3.81 -12.45
N ILE A 63 0.64 -3.72 -12.44
CA ILE A 63 1.44 -3.37 -11.26
C ILE A 63 1.87 -1.90 -11.30
N HIS A 64 1.51 -1.14 -10.25
CA HIS A 64 1.93 0.23 -10.01
C HIS A 64 2.81 0.31 -8.77
N THR A 65 4.03 0.81 -8.92
CA THR A 65 5.01 0.96 -7.82
C THR A 65 5.08 2.41 -7.29
N SER A 66 4.26 3.29 -7.84
CA SER A 66 4.17 4.71 -7.48
C SER A 66 2.71 5.17 -7.47
N PRO A 67 2.42 6.27 -6.77
CA PRO A 67 1.10 6.92 -6.84
C PRO A 67 0.71 7.27 -8.26
N GLU A 68 -0.57 7.21 -8.57
CA GLU A 68 -1.09 7.58 -9.89
C GLU A 68 -2.47 8.26 -9.81
N VAL A 69 -2.72 9.16 -10.76
CA VAL A 69 -4.04 9.77 -10.97
C VAL A 69 -4.70 9.10 -12.16
N MET A 70 -5.78 8.39 -11.91
CA MET A 70 -6.55 7.70 -12.94
C MET A 70 -7.90 8.38 -13.16
N THR A 71 -8.40 8.34 -14.40
CA THR A 71 -9.77 8.77 -14.68
C THR A 71 -10.71 7.57 -14.59
N LEU A 72 -11.54 7.53 -13.56
CA LEU A 72 -12.50 6.46 -13.30
C LEU A 72 -13.92 7.04 -13.32
N SER A 73 -14.77 6.57 -14.23
CA SER A 73 -16.15 7.06 -14.38
C SER A 73 -16.24 8.60 -14.51
N GLY A 74 -15.30 9.20 -15.24
CA GLY A 74 -15.24 10.65 -15.45
C GLY A 74 -14.66 11.47 -14.30
N LYS A 75 -14.25 10.83 -13.18
CA LYS A 75 -13.61 11.48 -12.02
C LYS A 75 -12.11 11.21 -12.02
N LYS A 76 -11.32 12.19 -11.61
CA LYS A 76 -9.88 12.04 -11.35
C LYS A 76 -9.67 11.47 -9.96
N VAL A 77 -9.18 10.24 -9.90
CA VAL A 77 -8.94 9.50 -8.66
C VAL A 77 -7.44 9.34 -8.46
N PHE A 78 -6.91 9.89 -7.38
CA PHE A 78 -5.54 9.65 -6.93
C PHE A 78 -5.50 8.37 -6.11
N ILE A 79 -4.68 7.41 -6.50
CA ILE A 79 -4.57 6.12 -5.82
C ILE A 79 -3.12 5.88 -5.41
N ALA A 80 -2.92 5.56 -4.14
CA ALA A 80 -1.62 5.22 -3.59
C ALA A 80 -1.76 4.40 -2.31
N HIS A 81 -0.73 3.63 -1.95
CA HIS A 81 -0.74 2.97 -0.64
C HIS A 81 -0.65 3.96 0.52
N GLY A 82 0.25 4.92 0.48
CA GLY A 82 0.34 5.99 1.49
C GLY A 82 1.56 5.94 2.41
N ASP A 83 2.32 4.85 2.41
CA ASP A 83 3.50 4.61 3.27
C ASP A 83 4.62 5.66 3.15
N ASN A 84 4.69 6.36 2.02
CA ASN A 84 5.73 7.36 1.74
C ASN A 84 5.25 8.81 1.78
N MET A 85 4.02 9.04 2.21
CA MET A 85 3.44 10.37 2.20
C MET A 85 3.65 11.07 3.54
N LYS A 86 4.11 12.35 3.50
CA LYS A 86 4.38 13.15 4.72
C LYS A 86 5.42 12.56 5.68
N ILE A 87 6.47 11.92 5.14
CA ILE A 87 7.62 11.47 5.94
C ILE A 87 8.74 12.54 6.05
N ASP A 88 8.42 13.80 5.77
CA ASP A 88 9.41 14.89 5.65
C ASP A 88 10.18 15.16 6.95
N GLY A 89 9.58 14.94 8.09
CA GLY A 89 10.22 15.03 9.39
C GLY A 89 11.02 13.79 9.84
N GLN A 90 11.11 12.74 9.01
CA GLN A 90 11.69 11.45 9.41
C GLN A 90 12.83 11.01 8.47
N PRO A 91 14.04 11.58 8.63
CA PRO A 91 15.16 11.33 7.72
C PRO A 91 15.60 9.86 7.69
N MET A 92 15.50 9.16 8.81
CA MET A 92 15.82 7.73 8.88
C MET A 92 14.84 6.89 8.04
N LEU A 93 13.54 7.17 8.10
CA LEU A 93 12.53 6.49 7.28
C LEU A 93 12.72 6.79 5.80
N LYS A 94 13.02 8.03 5.44
CA LYS A 94 13.36 8.39 4.04
C LYS A 94 14.56 7.59 3.55
N PHE A 95 15.60 7.48 4.36
CA PHE A 95 16.80 6.72 4.03
C PHE A 95 16.51 5.22 3.88
N LEU A 96 15.77 4.62 4.81
CA LEU A 96 15.37 3.21 4.75
C LEU A 96 14.48 2.94 3.52
N ASN A 97 13.50 3.79 3.24
CA ASN A 97 12.66 3.67 2.06
C ASN A 97 13.47 3.76 0.76
N ARG A 98 14.47 4.65 0.70
CA ARG A 98 15.37 4.74 -0.45
C ARG A 98 16.19 3.46 -0.65
N ILE A 99 16.68 2.88 0.44
CA ILE A 99 17.40 1.59 0.43
C ILE A 99 16.48 0.47 -0.07
N PHE A 100 15.33 0.30 0.56
CA PHE A 100 14.41 -0.78 0.23
C PHE A 100 13.81 -0.68 -1.18
N ARG A 101 13.66 0.53 -1.71
CA ARG A 101 13.18 0.76 -3.09
C ARG A 101 14.29 0.75 -4.14
N SER A 102 15.56 0.61 -3.73
CA SER A 102 16.71 0.53 -4.65
C SER A 102 16.70 -0.80 -5.42
N ARG A 103 16.65 -0.71 -6.77
CA ARG A 103 16.72 -1.89 -7.66
C ARG A 103 18.03 -2.66 -7.50
N THR A 104 19.14 -1.94 -7.32
CA THR A 104 20.48 -2.54 -7.16
C THR A 104 20.58 -3.30 -5.85
N LEU A 105 20.10 -2.71 -4.74
CA LEU A 105 20.11 -3.36 -3.43
C LEU A 105 19.17 -4.56 -3.40
N ARG A 106 18.00 -4.48 -4.03
CA ARG A 106 17.09 -5.62 -4.22
C ARG A 106 17.79 -6.75 -4.96
N TRP A 107 18.52 -6.43 -6.04
CA TRP A 107 19.27 -7.43 -6.80
C TRP A 107 20.37 -8.09 -5.95
N LEU A 108 21.20 -7.30 -5.25
CA LEU A 108 22.22 -7.81 -4.34
C LEU A 108 21.63 -8.69 -3.23
N PHE A 109 20.53 -8.24 -2.62
CA PHE A 109 19.84 -8.99 -1.59
C PHE A 109 19.31 -10.34 -2.13
N SER A 110 18.69 -10.32 -3.30
CA SER A 110 18.17 -11.54 -3.96
C SER A 110 19.26 -12.52 -4.34
N TRP A 111 20.51 -12.07 -4.47
CA TRP A 111 21.66 -12.92 -4.80
C TRP A 111 22.37 -13.45 -3.55
N GLY A 112 22.45 -12.65 -2.48
CA GLY A 112 23.27 -12.96 -1.30
C GLY A 112 22.48 -13.49 -0.10
N VAL A 113 21.17 -13.30 -0.03
CA VAL A 113 20.35 -13.72 1.13
C VAL A 113 19.46 -14.90 0.76
N HIS A 114 19.56 -15.98 1.56
CA HIS A 114 18.73 -17.16 1.34
C HIS A 114 17.24 -16.82 1.52
N PRO A 115 16.32 -17.30 0.66
CA PRO A 115 14.89 -17.00 0.71
C PRO A 115 14.24 -17.22 2.08
N ASP A 116 14.59 -18.31 2.77
CA ASP A 116 14.00 -18.61 4.09
C ASP A 116 14.37 -17.56 5.15
N TRP A 117 15.59 -17.01 5.08
CA TRP A 117 16.03 -15.97 6.01
C TRP A 117 15.31 -14.64 5.73
N ALA A 118 15.17 -14.28 4.46
CA ALA A 118 14.45 -13.09 4.07
C ALA A 118 12.97 -13.16 4.46
N LEU A 119 12.31 -14.30 4.21
CA LEU A 119 10.92 -14.51 4.58
C LEU A 119 10.71 -14.51 6.10
N ARG A 120 11.61 -15.17 6.87
CA ARG A 120 11.55 -15.12 8.34
C ARG A 120 11.72 -13.70 8.87
N PHE A 121 12.67 -12.96 8.33
CA PHE A 121 12.87 -11.56 8.69
C PHE A 121 11.65 -10.71 8.32
N GLY A 122 11.11 -10.86 7.11
CA GLY A 122 9.93 -10.14 6.64
C GLY A 122 8.70 -10.40 7.51
N HIS A 123 8.41 -11.65 7.84
CA HIS A 123 7.32 -11.99 8.74
C HIS A 123 7.51 -11.45 10.17
N TRP A 124 8.74 -11.50 10.69
CA TRP A 124 9.07 -10.90 11.99
C TRP A 124 8.84 -9.38 11.97
N TRP A 125 9.33 -8.71 10.92
CA TRP A 125 9.16 -7.26 10.74
C TRP A 125 7.68 -6.87 10.62
N SER A 126 6.94 -7.55 9.76
CA SER A 126 5.50 -7.35 9.57
C SER A 126 4.72 -7.56 10.87
N GLY A 127 5.03 -8.63 11.62
CA GLY A 127 4.40 -8.89 12.90
C GLY A 127 4.66 -7.80 13.96
N ARG A 128 5.84 -7.17 13.92
CA ARG A 128 6.19 -6.05 14.81
C ARG A 128 5.45 -4.76 14.42
N SER A 129 5.34 -4.48 13.13
CA SER A 129 4.60 -3.32 12.62
C SER A 129 3.12 -3.39 13.01
N ARG A 130 2.48 -4.54 12.82
CA ARG A 130 1.07 -4.75 13.21
C ARG A 130 0.80 -4.53 14.70
N LYS A 131 1.72 -4.91 15.58
CA LYS A 131 1.56 -4.67 17.04
C LYS A 131 1.59 -3.19 17.36
N GLY A 132 2.47 -2.41 16.75
CA GLY A 132 2.52 -0.96 16.94
C GLY A 132 1.24 -0.26 16.49
N HIS A 133 0.73 -0.56 15.29
CA HIS A 133 -0.50 0.03 14.77
C HIS A 133 -1.77 -0.48 15.47
N GLY A 134 -1.77 -1.74 15.91
CA GLY A 134 -2.88 -2.31 16.68
C GLY A 134 -3.07 -1.65 18.04
N GLU A 135 -2.01 -1.20 18.71
CA GLU A 135 -2.08 -0.45 19.96
C GLU A 135 -2.57 0.99 19.75
N GLU A 136 -2.22 1.64 18.63
CA GLU A 136 -2.76 2.94 18.26
C GLU A 136 -4.23 2.86 17.84
N ALA A 137 -4.61 1.86 17.06
CA ALA A 137 -6.00 1.59 16.69
C ALA A 137 -6.86 1.25 17.91
N ALA A 138 -6.36 0.47 18.86
CA ALA A 138 -7.08 0.14 20.10
C ALA A 138 -7.25 1.34 21.05
N ARG A 139 -6.38 2.35 20.94
CA ARG A 139 -6.51 3.62 21.68
C ARG A 139 -7.50 4.59 21.06
N GLY A 140 -7.80 4.45 19.75
CA GLY A 140 -8.61 5.38 18.97
C GLY A 140 -9.96 4.88 18.47
N ALA A 141 -10.27 3.59 18.54
CA ALA A 141 -11.46 3.03 17.91
C ALA A 141 -12.25 2.12 18.85
N SER A 142 -13.32 2.64 19.39
CA SER A 142 -14.52 1.82 19.60
C SER A 142 -15.07 1.44 18.23
N LEU A 143 -15.02 0.17 17.86
CA LEU A 143 -15.42 -0.38 16.55
C LEU A 143 -16.91 -0.27 16.22
N THR A 144 -17.71 0.48 17.00
CA THR A 144 -19.17 0.53 16.92
C THR A 144 -19.77 1.89 16.61
N GLU A 145 -18.95 2.95 16.49
CA GLU A 145 -19.49 4.26 16.10
C GLU A 145 -18.87 4.72 14.78
N PRO A 146 -19.69 5.18 13.80
CA PRO A 146 -19.14 5.92 12.68
C PRO A 146 -18.42 7.14 13.26
N TYR A 147 -17.12 7.27 12.99
CA TYR A 147 -16.30 8.39 13.47
C TYR A 147 -16.91 9.72 13.01
N THR A 148 -17.81 10.27 13.81
CA THR A 148 -18.28 11.63 13.72
C THR A 148 -17.23 12.51 14.41
N GLY A 149 -16.25 12.97 13.67
CA GLY A 149 -15.10 13.71 14.17
C GLY A 149 -15.46 14.95 14.96
N SER A 150 -15.30 14.83 16.26
CA SER A 150 -15.23 15.97 17.19
C SER A 150 -14.20 15.72 18.27
N SER A 151 -12.99 15.46 17.89
CA SER A 151 -11.83 15.62 18.77
C SER A 151 -10.67 16.08 17.92
N GLU A 152 -10.11 17.21 18.28
CA GLU A 152 -8.98 17.97 17.74
C GLU A 152 -8.42 17.55 16.36
N PRO A 153 -8.06 18.51 15.50
CA PRO A 153 -7.52 18.21 14.19
C PRO A 153 -6.11 17.62 14.35
N HIS A 154 -6.03 16.37 14.76
CA HIS A 154 -4.85 15.58 14.48
C HIS A 154 -4.78 15.52 12.96
N THR A 155 -3.98 16.36 12.37
CA THR A 155 -3.72 16.47 10.94
C THR A 155 -3.19 15.10 10.50
N GLU A 156 -4.10 14.23 10.07
CA GLU A 156 -3.69 12.94 9.56
C GLU A 156 -2.77 13.16 8.37
N PRO A 157 -1.59 12.55 8.35
CA PRO A 157 -0.58 12.81 7.33
C PRO A 157 -1.10 12.65 5.89
N LEU A 158 -2.01 11.67 5.67
CA LEU A 158 -2.59 11.41 4.35
C LEU A 158 -3.61 12.47 3.91
N VAL A 159 -4.43 12.97 4.85
CA VAL A 159 -5.38 14.06 4.57
C VAL A 159 -4.63 15.36 4.32
N GLU A 160 -3.58 15.62 5.08
CA GLU A 160 -2.73 16.79 4.87
C GLU A 160 -2.02 16.73 3.52
N TYR A 161 -1.47 15.57 3.16
CA TYR A 161 -0.89 15.35 1.84
C TYR A 161 -1.91 15.61 0.73
N ALA A 162 -3.12 15.05 0.84
CA ALA A 162 -4.18 15.24 -0.14
C ALA A 162 -4.59 16.71 -0.28
N ARG A 163 -4.64 17.45 0.85
CA ARG A 163 -4.93 18.89 0.87
C ARG A 163 -3.83 19.70 0.16
N GLU A 164 -2.57 19.40 0.39
CA GLU A 164 -1.46 20.05 -0.29
C GLU A 164 -1.44 19.72 -1.78
N TYR A 165 -1.60 18.47 -2.13
CA TYR A 165 -1.61 18.01 -3.52
C TYR A 165 -2.76 18.67 -4.33
N SER A 166 -3.93 18.82 -3.70
CA SER A 166 -5.11 19.45 -4.34
C SER A 166 -4.94 20.96 -4.60
N ARG A 167 -3.94 21.62 -4.01
CA ARG A 167 -3.65 23.05 -4.31
C ARG A 167 -3.12 23.25 -5.73
N THR A 168 -2.47 22.24 -6.28
CA THR A 168 -1.80 22.32 -7.60
C THR A 168 -2.38 21.34 -8.63
N HIS A 169 -3.16 20.35 -8.18
CA HIS A 169 -3.71 19.31 -9.04
C HIS A 169 -5.22 19.16 -8.79
N ALA A 170 -5.99 19.11 -9.89
CA ALA A 170 -7.42 18.83 -9.80
C ALA A 170 -7.62 17.31 -9.61
N VAL A 171 -8.06 16.91 -8.42
CA VAL A 171 -8.38 15.52 -8.05
C VAL A 171 -9.74 15.52 -7.37
N ASP A 172 -10.61 14.59 -7.75
CA ASP A 172 -11.96 14.46 -7.20
C ASP A 172 -12.01 13.51 -6.00
N LEU A 173 -11.10 12.52 -5.93
CA LEU A 173 -11.06 11.52 -4.88
C LEU A 173 -9.63 11.04 -4.65
N PHE A 174 -9.22 10.96 -3.39
CA PHE A 174 -7.99 10.31 -2.95
C PHE A 174 -8.33 8.97 -2.31
N VAL A 175 -7.65 7.90 -2.74
CA VAL A 175 -7.78 6.56 -2.18
C VAL A 175 -6.43 6.12 -1.67
N PHE A 176 -6.38 5.86 -0.37
CA PHE A 176 -5.19 5.39 0.32
C PHE A 176 -5.44 4.02 0.95
N GLY A 177 -4.38 3.35 1.35
CA GLY A 177 -4.34 2.20 2.25
C GLY A 177 -3.54 2.54 3.51
N HIS A 178 -2.72 1.62 4.01
CA HIS A 178 -1.68 1.80 5.04
C HIS A 178 -2.17 1.99 6.47
N MET A 179 -3.21 2.78 6.72
CA MET A 179 -3.60 3.19 8.08
C MET A 179 -4.35 2.11 8.88
N HIS A 180 -4.74 1.00 8.25
CA HIS A 180 -5.44 -0.15 8.87
C HIS A 180 -6.76 0.18 9.58
N PHE A 181 -7.36 1.33 9.30
CA PHE A 181 -8.71 1.68 9.74
C PHE A 181 -9.48 2.40 8.62
N PRO A 182 -10.77 2.12 8.48
CA PRO A 182 -11.58 2.76 7.45
C PRO A 182 -11.80 4.23 7.77
N ARG A 183 -11.61 5.08 6.78
CA ARG A 183 -11.88 6.52 6.86
C ARG A 183 -12.52 7.04 5.59
N ASP A 184 -13.50 7.93 5.75
CA ASP A 184 -14.06 8.77 4.69
C ASP A 184 -14.06 10.22 5.21
N CYS A 185 -13.17 11.05 4.66
CA CYS A 185 -13.02 12.45 5.02
C CYS A 185 -13.44 13.33 3.85
N ARG A 186 -14.35 14.27 4.10
CA ARG A 186 -14.83 15.22 3.10
C ARG A 186 -14.73 16.65 3.63
N GLU A 187 -13.92 17.45 2.97
CA GLU A 187 -13.71 18.86 3.30
C GLU A 187 -13.89 19.70 2.02
N GLY A 188 -15.08 20.31 1.83
CA GLY A 188 -15.41 21.04 0.62
C GLY A 188 -15.31 20.18 -0.64
N ARG A 189 -14.30 20.41 -1.48
CA ARG A 189 -14.01 19.61 -2.68
C ARG A 189 -13.08 18.44 -2.44
N LEU A 190 -12.42 18.40 -1.29
CA LEU A 190 -11.50 17.34 -0.93
C LEU A 190 -12.29 16.12 -0.45
N HIS A 191 -12.05 14.96 -1.07
CA HIS A 191 -12.59 13.68 -0.63
C HIS A 191 -11.44 12.67 -0.52
N VAL A 192 -11.22 12.16 0.68
CA VAL A 192 -10.15 11.21 1.02
C VAL A 192 -10.76 9.98 1.65
N VAL A 193 -10.41 8.80 1.12
CA VAL A 193 -10.83 7.48 1.62
C VAL A 193 -9.58 6.66 1.93
N ASN A 194 -9.61 5.94 3.06
CA ASN A 194 -8.60 4.98 3.45
C ASN A 194 -9.23 3.65 3.84
#